data_d2167854a8779efcab8a826ab836bd00
#
_entry.id   d2167854a8779efcab8a826ab836bd00
#
_cell.length_a   1.000
_cell.length_b   1.000
_cell.length_c   1.000
_cell.angle_alpha   90.00
_cell.angle_beta   90.00
_cell.angle_gamma   90.00
#
_symmetry.space_group_name_H-M   'P 1'
#
loop_
_entity.id
_entity.type
_entity.pdbx_description
1 polymer ?
#
loop_
_entity_poly.entity_id
_entity_poly.type
_entity_poly.pdbx_seq_one_letter_code
_entity_poly.pdbx_strand_id
1 'polypeptide(L)'
;MTLTKADLAKSLMGKIRLKKPRKENQQLLFPELDYAVLTRRRATNLVDAMFEIMKRMLEKGEQVRISGFGKFQVKFKWARKGRNPQTGDPIILKSRRVVAFHYSPKLKEKINTGAPVKSSHAGKNSTLSTGQAELFED
;
A
#
# COMPACT_ATOMS: atom_id res chain seq x y z
N MET A 1 7.47 7.03 -11.67
CA MET A 1 7.70 7.92 -10.49
C MET A 1 7.40 7.14 -9.22
N THR A 2 8.30 7.17 -8.25
CA THR A 2 8.12 6.55 -6.93
C THR A 2 7.73 7.62 -5.93
N LEU A 3 6.65 7.37 -5.17
CA LEU A 3 6.20 8.27 -4.12
C LEU A 3 7.10 8.11 -2.87
N THR A 4 7.71 9.19 -2.43
CA THR A 4 8.57 9.22 -1.23
C THR A 4 7.85 9.81 -0.01
N LYS A 5 8.41 9.60 1.20
CA LYS A 5 7.89 10.25 2.41
C LYS A 5 7.92 11.78 2.31
N ALA A 6 8.91 12.34 1.63
CA ALA A 6 9.01 13.78 1.41
C ALA A 6 7.87 14.31 0.54
N ASP A 7 7.48 13.55 -0.49
CA ASP A 7 6.35 13.90 -1.38
C ASP A 7 5.02 13.81 -0.63
N LEU A 8 4.85 12.83 0.25
CA LEU A 8 3.70 12.74 1.15
C LEU A 8 3.61 13.97 2.06
N ALA A 9 4.72 14.35 2.71
CA ALA A 9 4.78 15.54 3.56
C ALA A 9 4.43 16.82 2.78
N LYS A 10 4.96 16.98 1.56
CA LYS A 10 4.65 18.09 0.67
C LYS A 10 3.17 18.14 0.29
N SER A 11 2.57 17.00 -0.04
CA SER A 11 1.15 16.89 -0.37
C SER A 11 0.24 17.23 0.82
N LEU A 12 0.66 16.90 2.05
CA LEU A 12 -0.08 17.22 3.27
C LEU A 12 -0.09 18.73 3.55
N MET A 13 1.02 19.43 3.31
CA MET A 13 1.12 20.89 3.53
C MET A 13 0.05 21.67 2.76
N GLY A 14 -0.27 21.24 1.53
CA GLY A 14 -1.29 21.90 0.70
C GLY A 14 -2.73 21.57 1.10
N LYS A 15 -2.96 20.47 1.81
CA LYS A 15 -4.32 19.96 2.09
C LYS A 15 -4.78 20.14 3.53
N ILE A 16 -3.86 20.24 4.48
CA ILE A 16 -4.18 20.28 5.90
C ILE A 16 -3.98 21.69 6.45
N ARG A 17 -5.07 22.25 6.96
CA ARG A 17 -5.07 23.48 7.76
C ARG A 17 -5.30 23.08 9.22
N LEU A 18 -4.35 23.37 10.09
CA LEU A 18 -4.46 23.09 11.52
C LEU A 18 -5.14 24.26 12.22
N LYS A 19 -6.17 23.96 13.02
CA LYS A 19 -6.76 24.97 13.90
C LYS A 19 -5.76 25.35 14.99
N LYS A 20 -5.56 26.63 15.21
CA LYS A 20 -4.69 27.13 16.31
C LYS A 20 -5.32 26.78 17.66
N PRO A 21 -4.51 26.31 18.66
CA PRO A 21 -5.04 26.14 20.00
C PRO A 21 -5.47 27.49 20.56
N ARG A 22 -6.71 27.58 21.01
CA ARG A 22 -7.26 28.80 21.64
C ARG A 22 -6.94 28.81 23.12
N LYS A 23 -6.60 30.01 23.63
CA LYS A 23 -6.74 30.33 25.05
C LYS A 23 -8.20 30.73 25.30
N GLU A 24 -8.79 30.24 26.37
CA GLU A 24 -10.24 30.32 26.67
C GLU A 24 -10.90 31.72 26.56
N ASN A 25 -10.12 32.79 26.58
CA ASN A 25 -10.64 34.16 26.61
C ASN A 25 -10.31 35.00 25.35
N GLN A 26 -9.92 34.39 24.23
CA GLN A 26 -9.68 35.14 23.00
C GLN A 26 -10.87 35.09 22.04
N GLN A 27 -11.63 36.22 21.99
CA GLN A 27 -12.55 36.47 20.88
C GLN A 27 -11.75 36.85 19.63
N LEU A 28 -11.94 36.09 18.54
CA LEU A 28 -11.28 36.39 17.28
C LEU A 28 -12.14 37.38 16.48
N LEU A 29 -11.57 38.55 16.17
CA LEU A 29 -12.12 39.48 15.23
C LEU A 29 -12.24 38.89 13.80
N PHE A 30 -11.35 37.95 13.44
CA PHE A 30 -11.29 37.32 12.13
C PHE A 30 -11.15 35.79 12.27
N PRO A 31 -12.23 35.00 12.10
CA PRO A 31 -12.21 33.53 12.17
C PRO A 31 -11.29 32.87 11.14
N GLU A 32 -11.06 33.54 10.01
CA GLU A 32 -10.22 33.03 8.92
C GLU A 32 -8.73 32.93 9.28
N LEU A 33 -8.27 33.68 10.27
CA LEU A 33 -6.89 33.68 10.78
C LEU A 33 -6.63 32.61 11.84
N ASP A 34 -7.65 31.81 12.19
CA ASP A 34 -7.57 30.75 13.22
C ASP A 34 -6.85 29.48 12.73
N TYR A 35 -6.47 29.43 11.48
CA TYR A 35 -5.78 28.29 10.90
C TYR A 35 -4.29 28.57 10.74
N ALA A 36 -3.49 27.62 11.17
CA ALA A 36 -2.05 27.60 10.89
C ALA A 36 -1.75 26.71 9.71
N VAL A 37 -0.94 27.19 8.79
CA VAL A 37 -0.41 26.36 7.70
C VAL A 37 0.53 25.32 8.30
N LEU A 38 0.41 24.08 7.85
CA LEU A 38 1.29 23.00 8.26
C LEU A 38 2.70 23.25 7.70
N THR A 39 3.67 23.51 8.57
CA THR A 39 5.07 23.69 8.16
C THR A 39 5.66 22.35 7.66
N ARG A 40 6.65 22.42 6.76
CA ARG A 40 7.32 21.21 6.21
C ARG A 40 7.83 20.29 7.32
N ARG A 41 8.47 20.84 8.35
CA ARG A 41 9.00 20.06 9.48
C ARG A 41 7.88 19.32 10.23
N ARG A 42 6.75 19.99 10.51
CA ARG A 42 5.60 19.37 11.16
C ARG A 42 4.95 18.30 10.27
N ALA A 43 4.84 18.54 8.95
CA ALA A 43 4.33 17.57 8.00
C ALA A 43 5.20 16.30 7.97
N THR A 44 6.52 16.45 7.91
CA THR A 44 7.46 15.31 7.95
C THR A 44 7.32 14.52 9.25
N ASN A 45 7.30 15.21 10.39
CA ASN A 45 7.15 14.56 11.70
C ASN A 45 5.83 13.78 11.80
N LEU A 46 4.72 14.30 11.25
CA LEU A 46 3.43 13.59 11.23
C LEU A 46 3.49 12.32 10.40
N VAL A 47 4.09 12.39 9.20
CA VAL A 47 4.27 11.22 8.33
C VAL A 47 5.15 10.17 9.02
N ASP A 48 6.27 10.59 9.62
CA ASP A 48 7.16 9.69 10.33
C ASP A 48 6.49 9.04 11.54
N ALA A 49 5.78 9.81 12.36
CA ALA A 49 5.02 9.29 13.49
C ALA A 49 3.96 8.26 13.06
N MET A 50 3.25 8.52 11.97
CA MET A 50 2.26 7.57 11.42
C MET A 50 2.92 6.24 11.05
N PHE A 51 4.04 6.27 10.31
CA PHE A 51 4.75 5.05 9.93
C PHE A 51 5.38 4.34 11.13
N GLU A 52 5.86 5.07 12.15
CA GLU A 52 6.37 4.46 13.39
C GLU A 52 5.27 3.73 14.15
N ILE A 53 4.07 4.30 14.25
CA ILE A 53 2.93 3.63 14.88
C ILE A 53 2.59 2.35 14.11
N MET A 54 2.51 2.40 12.77
CA MET A 54 2.23 1.23 11.94
C MET A 54 3.29 0.13 12.13
N LYS A 55 4.58 0.49 12.15
CA LYS A 55 5.68 -0.47 12.37
C LYS A 55 5.56 -1.16 13.73
N ARG A 56 5.32 -0.42 14.81
CA ARG A 56 5.15 -0.97 16.16
C ARG A 56 3.99 -1.96 16.25
N MET A 57 2.85 -1.66 15.60
CA MET A 57 1.69 -2.57 15.60
C MET A 57 2.00 -3.86 14.84
N LEU A 58 2.64 -3.76 13.67
CA LEU A 58 3.05 -4.92 12.89
C LEU A 58 4.14 -5.75 13.59
N GLU A 59 5.05 -5.12 14.32
CA GLU A 59 6.06 -5.81 15.13
C GLU A 59 5.42 -6.67 16.22
N LYS A 60 4.39 -6.17 16.88
CA LYS A 60 3.58 -6.93 17.85
C LYS A 60 2.78 -8.07 17.20
N GLY A 61 2.66 -8.08 15.88
CA GLY A 61 1.86 -9.05 15.15
C GLY A 61 0.42 -8.64 14.92
N GLU A 62 0.06 -7.43 15.30
CA GLU A 62 -1.27 -6.89 15.12
C GLU A 62 -1.51 -6.47 13.66
N GLN A 63 -2.76 -6.42 13.25
CA GLN A 63 -3.14 -5.95 11.93
C GLN A 63 -3.36 -4.43 11.94
N VAL A 64 -2.87 -3.76 10.90
CA VAL A 64 -3.13 -2.33 10.67
C VAL A 64 -4.12 -2.18 9.53
N ARG A 65 -5.30 -1.63 9.82
CA ARG A 65 -6.35 -1.38 8.81
C ARG A 65 -6.49 0.10 8.54
N ILE A 66 -6.37 0.48 7.26
CA ILE A 66 -6.59 1.84 6.79
C ILE A 66 -7.88 1.83 5.94
N SER A 67 -8.92 2.52 6.42
CA SER A 67 -10.22 2.55 5.76
C SER A 67 -10.10 3.09 4.32
N GLY A 68 -10.74 2.40 3.37
CA GLY A 68 -10.71 2.77 1.95
C GLY A 68 -9.39 2.46 1.22
N PHE A 69 -8.32 2.09 1.95
CA PHE A 69 -7.02 1.76 1.38
C PHE A 69 -6.75 0.25 1.42
N GLY A 70 -6.70 -0.33 2.62
CA GLY A 70 -6.43 -1.76 2.79
C GLY A 70 -6.01 -2.12 4.21
N LYS A 71 -5.55 -3.35 4.37
CA LYS A 71 -5.03 -3.86 5.63
C LYS A 71 -3.65 -4.49 5.45
N PHE A 72 -2.79 -4.23 6.41
CA PHE A 72 -1.51 -4.91 6.59
C PHE A 72 -1.68 -5.96 7.68
N GLN A 73 -1.26 -7.19 7.41
CA GLN A 73 -1.38 -8.32 8.32
C GLN A 73 -0.06 -9.06 8.39
N VAL A 74 0.37 -9.41 9.60
CA VAL A 74 1.55 -10.26 9.80
C VAL A 74 1.12 -11.71 9.68
N LYS A 75 1.78 -12.46 8.78
CA LYS A 75 1.59 -13.89 8.59
C LYS A 75 2.86 -14.64 8.96
N PHE A 76 2.72 -15.74 9.69
CA PHE A 76 3.82 -16.65 9.94
C PHE A 76 3.92 -17.66 8.80
N LYS A 77 5.10 -17.81 8.25
CA LYS A 77 5.42 -18.84 7.27
C LYS A 77 6.34 -19.87 7.90
N TRP A 78 5.90 -21.12 7.92
CA TRP A 78 6.65 -22.25 8.42
C TRP A 78 7.86 -22.55 7.55
N ALA A 79 8.86 -23.20 8.16
CA ALA A 79 10.00 -23.74 7.42
C ALA A 79 9.51 -24.74 6.37
N ARG A 80 10.07 -24.67 5.18
CA ARG A 80 9.73 -25.57 4.08
C ARG A 80 10.95 -25.89 3.25
N LYS A 81 10.98 -27.07 2.66
CA LYS A 81 11.96 -27.43 1.64
C LYS A 81 11.65 -26.64 0.36
N GLY A 82 12.64 -26.03 -0.20
CA GLY A 82 12.62 -25.37 -1.51
C GLY A 82 13.71 -25.96 -2.40
N ARG A 83 13.82 -25.47 -3.61
CA ARG A 83 14.89 -25.83 -4.54
C ARG A 83 15.46 -24.57 -5.16
N ASN A 84 16.78 -24.50 -5.31
CA ASN A 84 17.44 -23.42 -6.02
C ASN A 84 17.11 -23.53 -7.51
N PRO A 85 16.51 -22.52 -8.15
CA PRO A 85 16.15 -22.60 -9.58
C PRO A 85 17.36 -22.66 -10.51
N GLN A 86 18.55 -22.22 -10.08
CA GLN A 86 19.76 -22.22 -10.89
C GLN A 86 20.55 -23.50 -10.79
N THR A 87 20.71 -24.06 -9.57
CA THR A 87 21.56 -25.25 -9.33
C THR A 87 20.75 -26.53 -9.13
N GLY A 88 19.44 -26.42 -8.85
CA GLY A 88 18.59 -27.56 -8.55
C GLY A 88 18.71 -28.12 -7.13
N ASP A 89 19.64 -27.57 -6.32
CA ASP A 89 19.93 -28.06 -4.97
C ASP A 89 18.76 -27.81 -4.00
N PRO A 90 18.54 -28.73 -3.05
CA PRO A 90 17.53 -28.55 -2.02
C PRO A 90 17.96 -27.47 -1.02
N ILE A 91 17.07 -26.49 -0.79
CA ILE A 91 17.28 -25.41 0.18
C ILE A 91 16.21 -25.49 1.26
N ILE A 92 16.60 -25.36 2.53
CA ILE A 92 15.67 -25.24 3.64
C ILE A 92 15.36 -23.76 3.88
N LEU A 93 14.14 -23.36 3.56
CA LEU A 93 13.64 -22.02 3.87
C LEU A 93 13.22 -22.00 5.35
N LYS A 94 13.90 -21.19 6.14
CA LYS A 94 13.61 -21.02 7.58
C LYS A 94 12.22 -20.38 7.79
N SER A 95 11.61 -20.71 8.92
CA SER A 95 10.36 -20.03 9.34
C SER A 95 10.59 -18.52 9.50
N ARG A 96 9.60 -17.72 9.09
CA ARG A 96 9.69 -16.26 9.15
C ARG A 96 8.33 -15.60 9.23
N ARG A 97 8.28 -14.44 9.84
CA ARG A 97 7.13 -13.53 9.80
C ARG A 97 7.22 -12.67 8.54
N VAL A 98 6.11 -12.50 7.84
CA VAL A 98 6.01 -11.67 6.64
C VAL A 98 4.80 -10.74 6.75
N VAL A 99 4.93 -9.52 6.26
CA VAL A 99 3.80 -8.59 6.17
C VAL A 99 3.11 -8.81 4.84
N ALA A 100 1.81 -9.08 4.89
CA ALA A 100 0.96 -9.17 3.71
C ALA A 100 0.04 -7.94 3.65
N PHE A 101 -0.04 -7.32 2.48
CA PHE A 101 -0.97 -6.23 2.22
C PHE A 101 -2.19 -6.77 1.45
N HIS A 102 -3.39 -6.42 1.92
CA HIS A 102 -4.65 -6.71 1.27
C HIS A 102 -5.36 -5.40 0.98
N TYR A 103 -5.53 -5.07 -0.28
CA TYR A 103 -6.21 -3.84 -0.68
C TYR A 103 -7.71 -3.90 -0.39
N SER A 104 -8.33 -2.73 -0.20
CA SER A 104 -9.78 -2.60 0.00
C SER A 104 -10.52 -2.72 -1.34
N PRO A 105 -11.83 -3.13 -1.35
CA PRO A 105 -12.65 -3.13 -2.57
C PRO A 105 -12.66 -1.75 -3.25
N LYS A 106 -12.75 -0.69 -2.47
CA LYS A 106 -12.73 0.70 -2.97
C LYS A 106 -11.42 1.06 -3.67
N LEU A 107 -10.28 0.58 -3.18
CA LEU A 107 -8.99 0.76 -3.84
C LEU A 107 -8.89 -0.08 -5.11
N LYS A 108 -9.39 -1.34 -5.08
CA LYS A 108 -9.45 -2.22 -6.25
C LYS A 108 -10.22 -1.57 -7.39
N GLU A 109 -11.39 -1.05 -7.11
CA GLU A 109 -12.22 -0.35 -8.09
C GLU A 109 -11.49 0.84 -8.72
N LYS A 110 -10.89 1.70 -7.89
CA LYS A 110 -10.12 2.86 -8.37
C LYS A 110 -8.94 2.49 -9.26
N ILE A 111 -8.24 1.39 -8.95
CA ILE A 111 -7.11 0.92 -9.75
C ILE A 111 -7.60 0.40 -11.10
N ASN A 112 -8.72 -0.32 -11.13
CA ASN A 112 -9.26 -0.92 -12.36
C ASN A 112 -9.97 0.10 -13.25
N THR A 113 -10.54 1.16 -12.67
CA THR A 113 -11.20 2.26 -13.41
C THR A 113 -10.18 3.33 -13.88
N GLY A 114 -8.99 3.34 -13.31
CA GLY A 114 -7.88 4.21 -13.74
C GLY A 114 -7.30 3.77 -15.09
N ALA A 115 -6.52 4.66 -15.72
CA ALA A 115 -5.89 4.41 -17.00
C ALA A 115 -5.13 3.06 -17.03
N PRO A 116 -5.18 2.29 -18.14
CA PRO A 116 -4.56 0.98 -18.23
C PRO A 116 -3.07 1.07 -17.97
N VAL A 117 -2.62 0.36 -16.93
CA VAL A 117 -1.20 0.16 -16.68
C VAL A 117 -0.66 -0.67 -17.83
N LYS A 118 0.25 -0.11 -18.63
CA LYS A 118 0.96 -0.88 -19.66
C LYS A 118 1.67 -2.03 -18.96
N SER A 119 1.12 -3.24 -19.09
CA SER A 119 1.73 -4.45 -18.56
C SER A 119 2.97 -4.76 -19.40
N SER A 120 4.16 -4.66 -18.84
CA SER A 120 5.42 -5.06 -19.42
C SER A 120 5.65 -6.58 -19.37
N HIS A 121 4.59 -7.37 -19.19
CA HIS A 121 4.65 -8.82 -19.27
C HIS A 121 3.90 -9.33 -20.51
N ALA A 122 4.58 -9.24 -21.64
CA ALA A 122 4.30 -10.11 -22.77
C ALA A 122 4.87 -11.51 -22.46
N GLY A 123 4.20 -12.23 -21.57
CA GLY A 123 4.44 -13.65 -21.33
C GLY A 123 3.86 -14.45 -22.48
N LYS A 124 4.73 -15.14 -23.19
CA LYS A 124 4.47 -16.16 -24.21
C LYS A 124 3.33 -17.08 -23.78
N ASN A 125 2.16 -16.97 -24.38
CA ASN A 125 1.20 -18.05 -24.39
C ASN A 125 1.23 -18.67 -25.77
N SER A 126 1.79 -19.87 -25.78
CA SER A 126 1.72 -20.86 -26.81
C SER A 126 0.27 -21.08 -27.28
N THR A 127 0.08 -20.91 -28.57
CA THR A 127 -1.01 -21.41 -29.38
C THR A 127 -1.32 -22.85 -29.03
N LEU A 128 -2.51 -23.10 -28.47
CA LEU A 128 -3.15 -24.40 -28.58
C LEU A 128 -4.00 -24.41 -29.82
N SER A 129 -3.52 -25.21 -30.76
CA SER A 129 -4.11 -25.68 -31.99
C SER A 129 -5.58 -26.08 -31.82
N THR A 130 -6.41 -25.43 -32.58
CA THR A 130 -7.75 -25.87 -32.92
C THR A 130 -7.64 -27.17 -33.72
N GLY A 131 -7.95 -28.29 -33.09
CA GLY A 131 -8.17 -29.57 -33.75
C GLY A 131 -9.58 -29.60 -34.30
N GLN A 132 -9.68 -29.79 -35.58
CA GLN A 132 -10.84 -30.02 -36.42
C GLN A 132 -11.74 -31.15 -35.88
N ALA A 133 -13.01 -30.88 -35.75
CA ALA A 133 -14.05 -31.90 -35.77
C ALA A 133 -14.59 -31.94 -37.18
N GLU A 134 -14.10 -32.89 -37.98
CA GLU A 134 -14.75 -33.31 -39.22
C GLU A 134 -15.82 -34.37 -38.89
N LEU A 135 -17.01 -34.05 -39.27
CA LEU A 135 -18.10 -34.83 -39.91
C LEU A 135 -17.86 -36.34 -40.09
N PHE A 136 -18.75 -37.13 -39.56
CA PHE A 136 -19.21 -38.33 -40.16
C PHE A 136 -20.76 -38.33 -40.22
N GLU A 137 -21.29 -38.09 -41.42
CA GLU A 137 -22.57 -38.63 -41.86
C GLU A 137 -22.33 -40.09 -42.28
N ASP A 138 -23.13 -40.97 -41.78
CA ASP A 138 -23.92 -42.02 -42.46
C ASP A 138 -24.73 -42.78 -41.39
#